data_a61868cd7022858ab032031f7f5418f5
#
_entry.id   a61868cd7022858ab032031f7f5418f5
#
_cell.length_a   1.000
_cell.length_b   1.000
_cell.length_c   1.000
_cell.angle_alpha   90.00
_cell.angle_beta   90.00
_cell.angle_gamma   90.00
#
_symmetry.space_group_name_H-M   'P 1'
#
loop_
_entity.id
_entity.type
_entity.pdbx_description
1 polymer ?
#
loop_
_entity_poly.entity_id
_entity_poly.type
_entity_poly.pdbx_seq_one_letter_code
_entity_poly.pdbx_strand_id
1 'polypeptide(L)'
;MDHKEVAARTLKALGGEDNIIALAHCATRLRMVLQDSDKVDTAALDNDPDLKGTFEAGGMFQVIVGPGDVNIVFQEMTSLISKDVAVSTDRLKDIAAESGNWFSRAVKVLADIFVPLIPILLGGGLLMALNNVLTAEGLFGDQSLIQMLSLIHI
;
A
#
# COMPACT_ATOMS: atom_id res chain seq x y z
N MET A 1 2.95 -30.60 -1.13
CA MET A 1 2.80 -29.50 -2.09
C MET A 1 3.76 -29.69 -3.24
N ASP A 2 3.29 -29.80 -4.47
CA ASP A 2 4.13 -29.74 -5.66
C ASP A 2 4.26 -28.27 -6.09
N HIS A 3 5.38 -27.65 -5.78
CA HIS A 3 5.59 -26.22 -5.98
C HIS A 3 5.49 -25.80 -7.45
N LYS A 4 5.92 -26.68 -8.37
CA LYS A 4 5.85 -26.42 -9.80
C LYS A 4 4.41 -26.44 -10.30
N GLU A 5 3.63 -27.38 -9.83
CA GLU A 5 2.21 -27.47 -10.16
C GLU A 5 1.42 -26.30 -9.58
N VAL A 6 1.70 -25.92 -8.32
CA VAL A 6 1.11 -24.74 -7.68
C VAL A 6 1.46 -23.46 -8.43
N ALA A 7 2.71 -23.29 -8.83
CA ALA A 7 3.14 -22.14 -9.65
C ALA A 7 2.39 -22.07 -10.98
N ALA A 8 2.23 -23.21 -11.67
CA ALA A 8 1.52 -23.26 -12.94
C ALA A 8 0.02 -22.97 -12.80
N ARG A 9 -0.64 -23.55 -11.76
CA ARG A 9 -2.06 -23.27 -11.48
C ARG A 9 -2.28 -21.81 -11.10
N THR A 10 -1.42 -21.27 -10.24
CA THR A 10 -1.46 -19.87 -9.82
C THR A 10 -1.29 -18.95 -11.02
N LEU A 11 -0.29 -19.19 -11.87
CA LEU A 11 -0.05 -18.40 -13.08
C LEU A 11 -1.27 -18.41 -14.02
N LYS A 12 -1.88 -19.57 -14.21
CA LYS A 12 -3.09 -19.71 -15.03
C LYS A 12 -4.27 -18.91 -14.45
N ALA A 13 -4.49 -19.03 -13.14
CA ALA A 13 -5.58 -18.33 -12.45
C ALA A 13 -5.39 -16.81 -12.41
N LEU A 14 -4.16 -16.33 -12.50
CA LEU A 14 -3.83 -14.90 -12.61
C LEU A 14 -4.06 -14.32 -14.02
N GLY A 15 -4.50 -15.11 -14.98
CA GLY A 15 -4.73 -14.69 -16.37
C GLY A 15 -3.53 -14.89 -17.28
N GLY A 16 -2.52 -15.67 -16.85
CA GLY A 16 -1.32 -15.99 -17.62
C GLY A 16 -0.20 -14.96 -17.48
N GLU A 17 0.93 -15.25 -18.14
CA GLU A 17 2.14 -14.42 -18.05
C GLU A 17 1.96 -12.99 -18.59
N ASP A 18 1.07 -12.81 -19.56
CA ASP A 18 0.82 -11.50 -20.16
C ASP A 18 0.11 -10.53 -19.23
N ASN A 19 -0.58 -11.06 -18.22
CA ASN A 19 -1.28 -10.25 -17.23
C ASN A 19 -0.37 -9.79 -16.08
N ILE A 20 0.83 -10.34 -15.95
CA ILE A 20 1.79 -10.00 -14.89
C ILE A 20 2.76 -8.93 -15.40
N ILE A 21 2.72 -7.75 -14.78
CA ILE A 21 3.65 -6.64 -15.06
C ILE A 21 4.92 -6.81 -14.22
N ALA A 22 4.76 -7.15 -12.95
CA ALA A 22 5.87 -7.31 -12.02
C ALA A 22 5.49 -8.30 -10.91
N LEU A 23 6.47 -9.07 -10.46
CA LEU A 23 6.32 -10.10 -9.44
C LEU A 23 7.42 -9.96 -8.40
N ALA A 24 7.05 -10.00 -7.14
CA ALA A 24 7.95 -10.06 -6.00
C ALA A 24 7.38 -11.01 -4.94
N HIS A 25 8.16 -11.34 -3.94
CA HIS A 25 7.71 -12.13 -2.80
C HIS A 25 8.21 -11.52 -1.48
N CYS A 26 7.53 -11.84 -0.41
CA CYS A 26 8.02 -11.64 0.95
C CYS A 26 8.01 -12.96 1.71
N ALA A 27 8.19 -12.96 3.01
CA ALA A 27 8.34 -14.18 3.82
C ALA A 27 7.20 -15.21 3.66
N THR A 28 5.98 -14.78 3.31
CA THR A 28 4.78 -15.65 3.26
C THR A 28 3.89 -15.44 2.05
N ARG A 29 4.15 -14.42 1.21
CA ARG A 29 3.22 -13.97 0.16
C ARG A 29 3.94 -13.68 -1.13
N LEU A 30 3.31 -14.06 -2.24
CA LEU A 30 3.60 -13.50 -3.55
C LEU A 30 2.92 -12.15 -3.68
N ARG A 31 3.59 -11.18 -4.25
CA ARG A 31 3.07 -9.84 -4.54
C ARG A 31 3.28 -9.54 -6.00
N MET A 32 2.26 -9.06 -6.66
CA MET A 32 2.31 -8.79 -8.09
C MET A 32 1.52 -7.57 -8.47
N VAL A 33 1.96 -6.93 -9.53
CA VAL A 33 1.20 -5.92 -10.25
C VAL A 33 0.65 -6.57 -11.49
N LEU A 34 -0.65 -6.49 -11.67
CA LEU A 34 -1.37 -7.05 -12.80
C LEU A 34 -1.76 -5.96 -13.79
N GLN A 35 -1.83 -6.30 -15.06
CA GLN A 35 -2.31 -5.41 -16.09
C GLN A 35 -3.81 -5.22 -16.00
N ASP A 36 -4.53 -6.29 -15.68
CA ASP A 36 -5.98 -6.35 -15.60
C ASP A 36 -6.39 -7.31 -14.48
N SER A 37 -6.89 -6.77 -13.37
CA SER A 37 -7.36 -7.55 -12.22
C SER A 37 -8.63 -8.34 -12.52
N ASP A 38 -9.43 -7.93 -13.53
CA ASP A 38 -10.68 -8.60 -13.89
C ASP A 38 -10.43 -9.98 -14.54
N LYS A 39 -9.22 -10.23 -15.02
CA LYS A 39 -8.81 -11.53 -15.59
C LYS A 39 -8.43 -12.56 -14.56
N VAL A 40 -8.36 -12.18 -13.29
CA VAL A 40 -7.98 -13.10 -12.22
C VAL A 40 -9.15 -13.96 -11.80
N ASP A 41 -8.97 -15.25 -11.83
CA ASP A 41 -9.90 -16.21 -11.24
C ASP A 41 -9.61 -16.37 -9.74
N THR A 42 -10.16 -15.43 -8.96
CA THR A 42 -9.99 -15.43 -7.50
C THR A 42 -10.61 -16.67 -6.85
N ALA A 43 -11.71 -17.18 -7.42
CA ALA A 43 -12.36 -18.38 -6.91
C ALA A 43 -11.46 -19.62 -7.05
N ALA A 44 -10.73 -19.74 -8.15
CA ALA A 44 -9.77 -20.83 -8.34
C ALA A 44 -8.59 -20.71 -7.36
N LEU A 45 -8.12 -19.52 -7.07
CA LEU A 45 -7.02 -19.27 -6.12
C LEU A 45 -7.45 -19.51 -4.67
N ASP A 46 -8.63 -19.06 -4.27
CA ASP A 46 -9.11 -19.20 -2.90
C ASP A 46 -9.55 -20.63 -2.57
N ASN A 47 -9.93 -21.43 -3.56
CA ASN A 47 -10.26 -22.84 -3.41
C ASN A 47 -9.04 -23.78 -3.58
N ASP A 48 -7.87 -23.26 -3.91
CA ASP A 48 -6.66 -24.07 -4.04
C ASP A 48 -6.19 -24.53 -2.65
N PRO A 49 -6.04 -25.87 -2.43
CA PRO A 49 -5.70 -26.42 -1.11
C PRO A 49 -4.29 -26.03 -0.62
N ASP A 50 -3.42 -25.62 -1.53
CA ASP A 50 -2.03 -25.24 -1.25
C ASP A 50 -1.87 -23.73 -1.02
N LEU A 51 -2.87 -22.92 -1.36
CA LEU A 51 -2.91 -21.47 -1.14
C LEU A 51 -3.78 -21.16 0.08
N LYS A 52 -3.45 -20.08 0.78
CA LYS A 52 -4.15 -19.69 2.01
C LYS A 52 -5.10 -18.51 1.84
N GLY A 53 -5.24 -18.03 0.62
CA GLY A 53 -6.13 -16.94 0.25
C GLY A 53 -5.45 -15.85 -0.54
N THR A 54 -6.27 -14.95 -1.06
CA THR A 54 -5.85 -13.83 -1.90
C THR A 54 -6.42 -12.52 -1.39
N PHE A 55 -5.76 -11.41 -1.69
CA PHE A 55 -6.31 -10.08 -1.47
C PHE A 55 -5.59 -9.03 -2.32
N GLU A 56 -6.28 -7.95 -2.58
CA GLU A 56 -5.74 -6.80 -3.30
C GLU A 56 -5.57 -5.61 -2.35
N ALA A 57 -4.41 -4.98 -2.37
CA ALA A 57 -4.12 -3.79 -1.60
C ALA A 57 -3.09 -2.90 -2.29
N GLY A 58 -3.40 -1.60 -2.39
CA GLY A 58 -2.49 -0.60 -2.95
C GLY A 58 -2.11 -0.82 -4.40
N GLY A 59 -3.03 -1.35 -5.23
CA GLY A 59 -2.79 -1.67 -6.63
C GLY A 59 -1.91 -2.92 -6.85
N MET A 60 -1.70 -3.70 -5.80
CA MET A 60 -0.98 -4.97 -5.85
C MET A 60 -1.89 -6.13 -5.50
N PHE A 61 -1.89 -7.16 -6.31
CA PHE A 61 -2.52 -8.43 -6.00
C PHE A 61 -1.57 -9.30 -5.16
N GLN A 62 -2.08 -9.96 -4.14
CA GLN A 62 -1.28 -10.74 -3.20
C GLN A 62 -1.88 -12.12 -3.03
N VAL A 63 -1.03 -13.15 -3.11
CA VAL A 63 -1.38 -14.55 -2.88
C VAL A 63 -0.61 -15.06 -1.67
N ILE A 64 -1.31 -15.57 -0.67
CA ILE A 64 -0.71 -16.11 0.54
C ILE A 64 -0.38 -17.58 0.29
N VAL A 65 0.91 -17.89 0.25
CA VAL A 65 1.41 -19.26 0.08
C VAL A 65 1.79 -19.87 1.44
N GLY A 66 2.65 -19.17 2.16
CA GLY A 66 3.15 -19.59 3.46
C GLY A 66 4.67 -19.47 3.59
N PRO A 67 5.19 -19.59 4.81
CA PRO A 67 6.62 -19.47 5.06
C PRO A 67 7.37 -20.67 4.48
N GLY A 68 8.47 -20.39 3.78
CA GLY A 68 9.32 -21.43 3.14
C GLY A 68 8.91 -21.75 1.72
N ASP A 69 7.65 -22.11 1.51
CA ASP A 69 7.14 -22.52 0.18
C ASP A 69 7.07 -21.35 -0.80
N VAL A 70 6.83 -20.13 -0.33
CA VAL A 70 6.72 -18.93 -1.17
C VAL A 70 7.96 -18.69 -2.03
N ASN A 71 9.15 -18.95 -1.51
CA ASN A 71 10.41 -18.76 -2.25
C ASN A 71 10.51 -19.73 -3.43
N ILE A 72 10.11 -20.98 -3.21
CA ILE A 72 10.18 -22.03 -4.22
C ILE A 72 9.11 -21.78 -5.29
N VAL A 73 7.88 -21.48 -4.88
CA VAL A 73 6.79 -21.12 -5.82
C VAL A 73 7.16 -19.88 -6.63
N PHE A 74 7.79 -18.88 -6.03
CA PHE A 74 8.27 -17.70 -6.74
C PHE A 74 9.32 -18.05 -7.81
N GLN A 75 10.30 -18.90 -7.48
CA GLN A 75 11.31 -19.34 -8.43
C GLN A 75 10.70 -20.15 -9.59
N GLU A 76 9.77 -21.06 -9.29
CA GLU A 76 9.06 -21.81 -10.29
C GLU A 76 8.20 -20.91 -11.20
N MET A 77 7.48 -19.93 -10.61
CA MET A 77 6.72 -18.97 -11.40
C MET A 77 7.61 -18.13 -12.31
N THR A 78 8.73 -17.63 -11.80
CA THR A 78 9.69 -16.86 -12.62
C THR A 78 10.31 -17.69 -13.73
N SER A 79 10.50 -18.99 -13.53
CA SER A 79 10.99 -19.90 -14.58
C SER A 79 9.96 -20.19 -15.67
N LEU A 80 8.67 -20.12 -15.33
CA LEU A 80 7.56 -20.31 -16.28
C LEU A 80 7.23 -19.04 -17.07
N ILE A 81 7.62 -17.88 -16.57
CA ILE A 81 7.38 -16.58 -17.21
C ILE A 81 8.58 -16.24 -18.09
N SER A 82 8.35 -16.04 -19.38
CA SER A 82 9.39 -15.76 -20.37
C SER A 82 9.97 -14.34 -20.26
N LYS A 83 9.29 -13.45 -19.51
CA LYS A 83 9.65 -12.05 -19.29
C LYS A 83 10.38 -11.88 -17.97
N ASP A 84 11.29 -10.93 -17.87
CA ASP A 84 11.92 -10.55 -16.60
C ASP A 84 10.96 -9.70 -15.78
N VAL A 85 10.08 -10.37 -15.03
CA VAL A 85 9.06 -9.74 -14.17
C VAL A 85 9.46 -9.71 -12.70
N ALA A 86 10.56 -10.37 -12.33
CA ALA A 86 11.05 -10.44 -10.97
C ALA A 86 11.65 -9.10 -10.55
N VAL A 87 11.05 -8.46 -9.55
CA VAL A 87 11.50 -7.17 -9.02
C VAL A 87 11.62 -7.21 -7.49
N SER A 88 12.37 -6.26 -6.93
CA SER A 88 12.39 -6.07 -5.49
C SER A 88 11.03 -5.54 -4.99
N THR A 89 10.71 -5.84 -3.74
CA THR A 89 9.43 -5.40 -3.12
C THR A 89 9.25 -3.88 -3.14
N ASP A 90 10.35 -3.11 -3.06
CA ASP A 90 10.29 -1.65 -3.10
C ASP A 90 9.96 -1.15 -4.51
N ARG A 91 10.59 -1.73 -5.52
CA ARG A 91 10.32 -1.41 -6.91
C ARG A 91 8.89 -1.80 -7.35
N LEU A 92 8.36 -2.88 -6.77
CA LEU A 92 6.98 -3.30 -7.00
C LEU A 92 5.97 -2.22 -6.57
N LYS A 93 6.25 -1.52 -5.45
CA LYS A 93 5.40 -0.42 -4.97
C LYS A 93 5.40 0.77 -5.93
N ASP A 94 6.56 1.06 -6.51
CA ASP A 94 6.69 2.16 -7.49
C ASP A 94 5.92 1.83 -8.77
N ILE A 95 6.04 0.60 -9.28
CA ILE A 95 5.29 0.13 -10.45
C ILE A 95 3.78 0.12 -10.18
N ALA A 96 3.34 -0.32 -9.01
CA ALA A 96 1.93 -0.29 -8.61
C ALA A 96 1.39 1.14 -8.53
N ALA A 97 2.20 2.09 -8.08
CA ALA A 97 1.84 3.49 -8.04
C ALA A 97 1.75 4.13 -9.44
N GLU A 98 2.57 3.67 -10.38
CA GLU A 98 2.57 4.13 -11.78
C GLU A 98 1.39 3.55 -12.59
N SER A 99 1.03 2.29 -12.36
CA SER A 99 -0.07 1.62 -13.06
C SER A 99 -1.45 1.98 -12.51
N GLY A 100 -1.52 2.69 -11.36
CA GLY A 100 -2.77 3.16 -10.77
C GLY A 100 -3.46 4.23 -11.62
N ASN A 101 -4.81 4.25 -11.58
CA ASN A 101 -5.64 5.26 -12.24
C ASN A 101 -5.20 6.69 -11.86
N TRP A 102 -5.31 7.65 -12.80
CA TRP A 102 -4.99 9.07 -12.59
C TRP A 102 -5.64 9.65 -11.32
N PHE A 103 -6.83 9.17 -10.96
CA PHE A 103 -7.54 9.56 -9.74
C PHE A 103 -6.81 9.11 -8.47
N SER A 104 -6.28 7.88 -8.46
CA SER A 104 -5.46 7.36 -7.35
C SER A 104 -4.18 8.18 -7.17
N ARG A 105 -3.56 8.60 -8.28
CA ARG A 105 -2.38 9.50 -8.25
C ARG A 105 -2.72 10.89 -7.70
N ALA A 106 -3.86 11.45 -8.11
CA ALA A 106 -4.33 12.74 -7.60
C ALA A 106 -4.61 12.70 -6.09
N VAL A 107 -5.27 11.65 -5.61
CA VAL A 107 -5.52 11.42 -4.17
C VAL A 107 -4.23 11.25 -3.39
N LYS A 108 -3.24 10.53 -3.94
CA LYS A 108 -1.93 10.36 -3.29
C LYS A 108 -1.18 11.68 -3.17
N VAL A 109 -1.12 12.48 -4.24
CA VAL A 109 -0.50 13.82 -4.21
C VAL A 109 -1.19 14.71 -3.18
N LEU A 110 -2.53 14.65 -3.13
CA LEU A 110 -3.30 15.39 -2.14
C LEU A 110 -2.95 14.95 -0.70
N ALA A 111 -2.89 13.65 -0.45
CA ALA A 111 -2.51 13.09 0.84
C ALA A 111 -1.08 13.48 1.25
N ASP A 112 -0.14 13.43 0.32
CA ASP A 112 1.27 13.79 0.55
C ASP A 112 1.44 15.27 0.94
N ILE A 113 0.52 16.15 0.48
CA ILE A 113 0.48 17.55 0.88
C ILE A 113 -0.19 17.73 2.26
N PHE A 114 -1.27 16.98 2.52
CA PHE A 114 -2.04 17.14 3.77
C PHE A 114 -1.37 16.50 4.99
N VAL A 115 -0.67 15.36 4.82
CA VAL A 115 -0.01 14.66 5.93
C VAL A 115 0.95 15.55 6.72
N PRO A 116 1.85 16.33 6.10
CA PRO A 116 2.74 17.22 6.84
C PRO A 116 2.02 18.43 7.48
N LEU A 117 0.81 18.78 7.00
CA LEU A 117 0.02 19.88 7.57
C LEU A 117 -0.73 19.49 8.85
N ILE A 118 -1.02 18.20 9.05
CA ILE A 118 -1.76 17.70 10.22
C ILE A 118 -1.08 18.09 11.55
N PRO A 119 0.24 17.89 11.75
CA PRO A 119 0.90 18.29 13.00
C PRO A 119 0.82 19.80 13.27
N ILE A 120 0.89 20.62 12.23
CA ILE A 120 0.83 22.09 12.34
C ILE A 120 -0.58 22.53 12.74
N LEU A 121 -1.62 21.94 12.13
CA LEU A 121 -3.02 22.22 12.47
C LEU A 121 -3.37 21.77 13.89
N LEU A 122 -2.89 20.58 14.31
CA LEU A 122 -3.10 20.08 15.67
C LEU A 122 -2.37 20.95 16.70
N GLY A 123 -1.12 21.33 16.43
CA GLY A 123 -0.35 22.22 17.31
C GLY A 123 -0.99 23.59 17.46
N GLY A 124 -1.41 24.21 16.36
CA GLY A 124 -2.10 25.51 16.35
C GLY A 124 -3.45 25.48 17.08
N GLY A 125 -4.25 24.44 16.82
CA GLY A 125 -5.53 24.24 17.49
C GLY A 125 -5.40 24.01 18.99
N LEU A 126 -4.41 23.23 19.41
CA LEU A 126 -4.14 22.97 20.83
C LEU A 126 -3.69 24.23 21.56
N LEU A 127 -2.81 25.04 20.94
CA LEU A 127 -2.39 26.34 21.50
C LEU A 127 -3.56 27.34 21.63
N MET A 128 -4.45 27.35 20.64
CA MET A 128 -5.63 28.21 20.67
C MET A 128 -6.63 27.78 21.75
N ALA A 129 -6.83 26.48 21.93
CA ALA A 129 -7.65 25.91 22.99
C ALA A 129 -7.06 26.21 24.36
N LEU A 130 -5.75 26.06 24.54
CA LEU A 130 -5.03 26.34 25.76
C LEU A 130 -5.13 27.85 26.12
N ASN A 131 -4.96 28.72 25.12
CA ASN A 131 -5.13 30.16 25.27
C ASN A 131 -6.55 30.52 25.76
N ASN A 132 -7.58 29.93 25.15
CA ASN A 132 -8.97 30.18 25.59
C ASN A 132 -9.23 29.71 27.02
N VAL A 133 -8.69 28.58 27.44
CA VAL A 133 -8.83 28.11 28.83
C VAL A 133 -8.11 29.03 29.81
N LEU A 134 -6.90 29.46 29.52
CA LEU A 134 -6.11 30.37 30.35
C LEU A 134 -6.72 31.75 30.48
N THR A 135 -7.35 32.27 29.42
CA THR A 135 -8.05 33.56 29.44
C THR A 135 -9.41 33.47 30.11
N ALA A 136 -10.14 32.35 29.99
CA ALA A 136 -11.41 32.12 30.67
C ALA A 136 -11.28 32.00 32.19
N GLU A 137 -10.17 31.41 32.66
CA GLU A 137 -9.87 31.25 34.10
C GLU A 137 -9.29 32.55 34.75
N GLY A 138 -9.07 33.62 33.97
CA GLY A 138 -8.54 34.87 34.48
C GLY A 138 -7.10 34.80 35.02
N LEU A 139 -6.35 33.75 34.70
CA LEU A 139 -5.02 33.48 35.26
C LEU A 139 -3.95 34.44 34.70
N PHE A 140 -4.16 34.98 33.50
CA PHE A 140 -3.29 35.97 32.88
C PHE A 140 -4.12 37.17 32.38
N GLY A 141 -4.20 38.19 33.18
CA GLY A 141 -5.02 39.40 32.93
C GLY A 141 -4.49 40.36 31.86
N ASP A 142 -3.57 39.91 31.00
CA ASP A 142 -3.05 40.75 29.93
C ASP A 142 -3.10 40.02 28.59
N GLN A 143 -4.16 40.30 27.84
CA GLN A 143 -4.48 39.68 26.55
C GLN A 143 -3.49 40.05 25.42
N SER A 144 -2.64 41.05 25.63
CA SER A 144 -1.85 41.66 24.56
C SER A 144 -0.68 40.79 24.10
N LEU A 145 -0.04 40.05 24.99
CA LEU A 145 1.15 39.23 24.67
C LEU A 145 0.77 37.94 23.91
N ILE A 146 -0.34 37.31 24.29
CA ILE A 146 -0.77 36.03 23.70
C ILE A 146 -1.41 36.27 22.32
N GLN A 147 -2.12 37.38 22.12
CA GLN A 147 -2.61 37.78 20.81
C GLN A 147 -1.46 38.15 19.86
N MET A 148 -0.40 38.79 20.34
CA MET A 148 0.78 39.10 19.53
C MET A 148 1.52 37.82 19.08
N LEU A 149 1.66 36.84 19.94
CA LEU A 149 2.27 35.55 19.62
C LEU A 149 1.44 34.71 18.62
N SER A 150 0.11 34.79 18.71
CA SER A 150 -0.81 34.16 17.77
C SER A 150 -0.75 34.78 16.37
N LEU A 151 -0.54 36.12 16.29
CA LEU A 151 -0.43 36.85 15.01
C LEU A 151 0.93 36.63 14.29
N ILE A 152 1.99 36.29 15.02
CA ILE A 152 3.33 36.06 14.45
C ILE A 152 3.41 34.65 13.82
N HIS A 153 2.48 33.75 14.14
CA HIS A 153 2.47 32.37 13.59
C HIS A 153 1.53 32.19 12.38
N ILE A 154 0.92 33.25 11.85
CA ILE A 154 0.24 33.25 10.55
C ILE A 154 1.14 33.99 9.56
#